data_c35716b9137c3a8fb101f3cb396779ca
#
_entry.id   c35716b9137c3a8fb101f3cb396779ca
#
_cell.length_a   1.000
_cell.length_b   1.000
_cell.length_c   1.000
_cell.angle_alpha   90.00
_cell.angle_beta   90.00
_cell.angle_gamma   90.00
#
_symmetry.space_group_name_H-M   'P 1'
#
loop_
_entity.id
_entity.type
_entity.pdbx_description
1 polymer ?
#
loop_
_entity_poly.entity_id
_entity_poly.type
_entity_poly.pdbx_seq_one_letter_code
_entity_poly.pdbx_strand_id
1 'polypeptide(L)'
;PCYSGGVGPRPPPHAMRHRYRYLDPALIEALLQGMGLERLFNQLLLSAAGDVEQVMEWMKQLQEQGYLPEDLDLEAFLESMADQQVVGFDGEGQAQLTALGERRIRRSAFEEIFSSLKRGGAGYHRVNAAGDGTERLPETRPYHFGDEMHRLDVGRSLHNALRRTQGELELAEQDLEVHEAEHLTDCATIVAIDISHSMVLYGEDRITPAKKVALALTELIQTKYPKDHLGVIQFGDRAEPVMIGELPYVDAGPYHTNTREALQLARSLLARQKQPNKQIFLITDGKPSAITEGGEIYKNPFGLDMKIVNTTLEEADMCRRQKVVITTFMIASDPTLQNFVEKLTQTNRGRAYFASPDNLGEFILADYIRNRRKLVR
;
A
#
# COMPACT_ATOMS: atom_id res chain seq x y z
N PRO A 1 5.15 32.28 12.31
CA PRO A 1 4.13 32.76 11.40
C PRO A 1 3.39 31.53 10.86
N CYS A 2 2.10 31.46 11.23
CA CYS A 2 1.20 30.40 10.81
C CYS A 2 0.90 30.57 9.32
N TYR A 3 1.22 29.56 8.51
CA TYR A 3 0.68 29.44 7.17
C TYR A 3 -0.71 28.81 7.26
N SER A 4 -1.72 29.65 7.14
CA SER A 4 -3.08 29.25 6.79
C SER A 4 -3.10 28.87 5.31
N GLY A 5 -2.91 27.59 5.01
CA GLY A 5 -3.11 27.04 3.68
C GLY A 5 -4.60 27.03 3.35
N GLY A 6 -5.05 28.00 2.57
CA GLY A 6 -6.38 27.99 1.99
C GLY A 6 -6.55 26.77 1.09
N VAL A 7 -7.55 25.96 1.38
CA VAL A 7 -8.04 24.91 0.49
C VAL A 7 -8.58 25.62 -0.75
N GLY A 8 -7.88 25.49 -1.88
CA GLY A 8 -8.36 25.97 -3.16
C GLY A 8 -9.67 25.26 -3.53
N PRO A 9 -10.55 25.90 -4.33
CA PRO A 9 -11.82 25.33 -4.70
C PRO A 9 -11.61 23.98 -5.40
N ARG A 10 -12.32 22.95 -4.95
CA ARG A 10 -12.38 21.64 -5.62
C ARG A 10 -12.75 21.87 -7.09
N PRO A 11 -12.07 21.23 -8.05
CA PRO A 11 -12.50 21.31 -9.44
C PRO A 11 -13.93 20.77 -9.55
N PRO A 12 -14.78 21.38 -10.41
CA PRO A 12 -16.17 20.97 -10.54
C PRO A 12 -16.25 19.52 -11.01
N PRO A 13 -17.21 18.71 -10.52
CA PRO A 13 -17.34 17.29 -10.80
C PRO A 13 -17.71 16.96 -12.27
N HIS A 14 -17.94 17.93 -13.12
CA HIS A 14 -18.49 17.76 -14.47
C HIS A 14 -17.57 18.17 -15.62
N ALA A 15 -16.32 17.65 -15.66
CA ALA A 15 -15.70 17.45 -16.95
C ALA A 15 -16.22 16.12 -17.49
N MET A 16 -16.95 16.10 -18.61
CA MET A 16 -17.36 14.87 -19.31
C MET A 16 -16.12 14.00 -19.54
N ARG A 17 -15.84 13.11 -18.62
CA ARG A 17 -14.85 12.05 -18.77
C ARG A 17 -15.60 10.88 -19.37
N HIS A 18 -15.32 10.52 -20.61
CA HIS A 18 -15.78 9.25 -21.19
C HIS A 18 -15.18 8.12 -20.35
N ARG A 19 -15.94 7.66 -19.37
CA ARG A 19 -15.56 6.57 -18.46
C ARG A 19 -16.00 5.27 -19.12
N TYR A 20 -15.07 4.60 -19.83
CA TYR A 20 -15.24 3.18 -20.16
C TYR A 20 -14.89 2.39 -18.90
N ARG A 21 -15.87 2.20 -18.01
CA ARG A 21 -15.73 1.32 -16.87
C ARG A 21 -16.49 0.04 -17.16
N TYR A 22 -15.74 -1.04 -17.23
CA TYR A 22 -16.30 -2.38 -17.26
C TYR A 22 -16.54 -2.84 -15.82
N LEU A 23 -17.70 -3.46 -15.56
CA LEU A 23 -17.92 -4.25 -14.36
C LEU A 23 -16.94 -5.42 -14.40
N ASP A 24 -16.10 -5.52 -13.38
CA ASP A 24 -15.08 -6.56 -13.29
C ASP A 24 -15.75 -7.95 -13.25
N PRO A 25 -15.43 -8.88 -14.16
CA PRO A 25 -15.96 -10.24 -14.13
C PRO A 25 -15.70 -10.96 -12.79
N ALA A 26 -14.57 -10.69 -12.13
CA ALA A 26 -14.26 -11.24 -10.81
C ALA A 26 -15.23 -10.75 -9.73
N LEU A 27 -15.77 -9.53 -9.86
CA LEU A 27 -16.79 -8.98 -8.97
C LEU A 27 -18.12 -9.72 -9.13
N ILE A 28 -18.50 -10.03 -10.37
CA ILE A 28 -19.72 -10.81 -10.67
C ILE A 28 -19.57 -12.22 -10.09
N GLU A 29 -18.40 -12.84 -10.22
CA GLU A 29 -18.12 -14.17 -9.66
C GLU A 29 -18.19 -14.17 -8.12
N ALA A 30 -17.67 -13.13 -7.48
CA ALA A 30 -17.72 -12.94 -6.03
C ALA A 30 -19.17 -12.73 -5.52
N LEU A 31 -20.04 -12.07 -6.31
CA LEU A 31 -21.48 -11.96 -6.05
C LEU A 31 -22.17 -13.32 -6.04
N LEU A 32 -21.84 -14.17 -7.00
CA LEU A 32 -22.35 -15.54 -7.11
C LEU A 32 -21.94 -16.42 -5.92
N GLN A 33 -20.82 -16.05 -5.23
CA GLN A 33 -20.35 -16.74 -4.02
C GLN A 33 -20.98 -16.22 -2.71
N GLY A 34 -22.00 -15.35 -2.76
CA GLY A 34 -22.73 -14.87 -1.59
C GLY A 34 -22.06 -13.73 -0.83
N MET A 35 -21.40 -12.81 -1.54
CA MET A 35 -20.89 -11.57 -0.96
C MET A 35 -22.05 -10.73 -0.40
N GLY A 36 -21.90 -10.18 0.82
CA GLY A 36 -22.88 -9.29 1.40
C GLY A 36 -23.04 -7.98 0.61
N LEU A 37 -24.26 -7.45 0.54
CA LEU A 37 -24.61 -6.27 -0.25
C LEU A 37 -23.75 -5.03 0.08
N GLU A 38 -23.45 -4.78 1.34
CA GLU A 38 -22.57 -3.68 1.77
C GLU A 38 -21.14 -3.84 1.24
N ARG A 39 -20.63 -5.05 1.21
CA ARG A 39 -19.29 -5.34 0.71
C ARG A 39 -19.19 -5.12 -0.79
N LEU A 40 -20.25 -5.53 -1.52
CA LEU A 40 -20.40 -5.23 -2.93
C LEU A 40 -20.40 -3.72 -3.18
N PHE A 41 -21.23 -2.98 -2.45
CA PHE A 41 -21.31 -1.53 -2.55
C PHE A 41 -19.95 -0.86 -2.34
N ASN A 42 -19.21 -1.27 -1.30
CA ASN A 42 -17.85 -0.75 -1.03
C ASN A 42 -16.87 -1.04 -2.17
N GLN A 43 -16.96 -2.21 -2.80
CA GLN A 43 -16.11 -2.56 -3.94
C GLN A 43 -16.47 -1.74 -5.18
N LEU A 44 -17.76 -1.60 -5.47
CA LEU A 44 -18.24 -0.77 -6.57
C LEU A 44 -17.85 0.69 -6.38
N LEU A 45 -17.88 1.21 -5.15
CA LEU A 45 -17.41 2.57 -4.84
C LEU A 45 -15.93 2.78 -5.17
N LEU A 46 -15.08 1.79 -4.89
CA LEU A 46 -13.68 1.89 -5.29
C LEU A 46 -13.49 1.88 -6.81
N SER A 47 -14.24 1.05 -7.52
CA SER A 47 -14.21 0.97 -8.98
C SER A 47 -14.83 2.22 -9.62
N ALA A 48 -15.87 2.81 -9.01
CA ALA A 48 -16.51 4.05 -9.46
C ALA A 48 -15.77 5.33 -9.03
N ALA A 49 -14.56 5.22 -8.43
CA ALA A 49 -13.81 6.35 -7.89
C ALA A 49 -14.66 7.21 -6.92
N GLY A 50 -15.43 6.56 -6.04
CA GLY A 50 -16.26 7.20 -5.03
C GLY A 50 -17.56 7.81 -5.53
N ASP A 51 -17.92 7.61 -6.79
CA ASP A 51 -19.16 8.10 -7.39
C ASP A 51 -20.32 7.20 -6.97
N VAL A 52 -21.13 7.68 -6.00
CA VAL A 52 -22.26 6.92 -5.45
C VAL A 52 -23.39 6.73 -6.45
N GLU A 53 -23.65 7.74 -7.29
CA GLU A 53 -24.70 7.67 -8.31
C GLU A 53 -24.36 6.59 -9.35
N GLN A 54 -23.13 6.57 -9.81
CA GLN A 54 -22.66 5.53 -10.74
C GLN A 54 -22.75 4.13 -10.14
N VAL A 55 -22.48 3.99 -8.85
CA VAL A 55 -22.60 2.70 -8.14
C VAL A 55 -24.06 2.26 -8.10
N MET A 56 -24.98 3.16 -7.82
CA MET A 56 -26.42 2.83 -7.82
C MET A 56 -26.91 2.43 -9.21
N GLU A 57 -26.44 3.07 -10.27
CA GLU A 57 -26.73 2.63 -11.64
C GLU A 57 -26.21 1.22 -11.92
N TRP A 58 -24.98 0.91 -11.51
CA TRP A 58 -24.41 -0.43 -11.67
C TRP A 58 -25.19 -1.48 -10.86
N MET A 59 -25.57 -1.17 -9.63
CA MET A 59 -26.39 -2.09 -8.81
C MET A 59 -27.75 -2.35 -9.45
N LYS A 60 -28.36 -1.34 -10.06
CA LYS A 60 -29.60 -1.51 -10.82
C LYS A 60 -29.41 -2.41 -12.04
N GLN A 61 -28.33 -2.20 -12.80
CA GLN A 61 -28.00 -3.09 -13.92
C GLN A 61 -27.76 -4.53 -13.49
N LEU A 62 -27.08 -4.74 -12.36
CA LEU A 62 -26.88 -6.07 -11.78
C LEU A 62 -28.19 -6.73 -11.36
N GLN A 63 -29.14 -5.96 -10.86
CA GLN A 63 -30.48 -6.43 -10.53
C GLN A 63 -31.28 -6.81 -11.80
N GLU A 64 -31.24 -5.98 -12.83
CA GLU A 64 -31.87 -6.25 -14.14
C GLU A 64 -31.28 -7.49 -14.82
N GLN A 65 -30.00 -7.79 -14.60
CA GLN A 65 -29.32 -9.00 -15.11
C GLN A 65 -29.53 -10.24 -14.25
N GLY A 66 -30.27 -10.13 -13.12
CA GLY A 66 -30.58 -11.25 -12.23
C GLY A 66 -29.43 -11.63 -11.27
N TYR A 67 -28.38 -10.81 -11.13
CA TYR A 67 -27.31 -11.02 -10.17
C TYR A 67 -27.66 -10.56 -8.75
N LEU A 68 -28.59 -9.61 -8.64
CA LEU A 68 -29.18 -9.18 -7.37
C LEU A 68 -30.66 -9.59 -7.33
N PRO A 69 -31.23 -9.82 -6.13
CA PRO A 69 -32.63 -10.15 -5.98
C PRO A 69 -33.53 -9.07 -6.60
N GLU A 70 -34.57 -9.49 -7.33
CA GLU A 70 -35.53 -8.56 -7.97
C GLU A 70 -36.32 -7.75 -6.94
N ASP A 71 -36.54 -8.30 -5.75
CA ASP A 71 -37.24 -7.67 -4.63
C ASP A 71 -36.36 -6.76 -3.78
N LEU A 72 -35.08 -6.59 -4.13
CA LEU A 72 -34.16 -5.70 -3.43
C LEU A 72 -34.53 -4.24 -3.69
N ASP A 73 -34.90 -3.52 -2.64
CA ASP A 73 -35.16 -2.08 -2.68
C ASP A 73 -33.83 -1.33 -2.57
N LEU A 74 -33.33 -0.83 -3.71
CA LEU A 74 -32.06 -0.10 -3.79
C LEU A 74 -32.16 1.31 -3.19
N GLU A 75 -33.36 1.93 -3.17
CA GLU A 75 -33.57 3.24 -2.56
C GLU A 75 -33.52 3.09 -1.03
N ALA A 76 -34.23 2.11 -0.47
CA ALA A 76 -34.16 1.79 0.95
C ALA A 76 -32.74 1.37 1.39
N PHE A 77 -31.99 0.70 0.51
CA PHE A 77 -30.59 0.38 0.77
C PHE A 77 -29.73 1.66 0.87
N LEU A 78 -29.88 2.60 -0.06
CA LEU A 78 -29.15 3.87 -0.04
C LEU A 78 -29.50 4.71 1.20
N GLU A 79 -30.79 4.76 1.58
CA GLU A 79 -31.23 5.42 2.82
C GLU A 79 -30.58 4.76 4.05
N SER A 80 -30.52 3.43 4.10
CA SER A 80 -29.82 2.70 5.16
C SER A 80 -28.33 3.06 5.24
N MET A 81 -27.66 3.28 4.09
CA MET A 81 -26.27 3.74 4.06
C MET A 81 -26.13 5.19 4.55
N ALA A 82 -27.13 6.02 4.29
CA ALA A 82 -27.18 7.39 4.80
C ALA A 82 -27.42 7.43 6.31
N ASP A 83 -28.32 6.62 6.84
CA ASP A 83 -28.57 6.48 8.27
C ASP A 83 -27.32 5.99 9.03
N GLN A 84 -26.55 5.11 8.40
CA GLN A 84 -25.26 4.65 8.90
C GLN A 84 -24.13 5.68 8.71
N GLN A 85 -24.42 6.84 8.17
CA GLN A 85 -23.46 7.92 7.87
C GLN A 85 -22.32 7.49 6.93
N VAL A 86 -22.53 6.47 6.12
CA VAL A 86 -21.56 6.05 5.09
C VAL A 86 -21.66 6.96 3.88
N VAL A 87 -22.87 7.32 3.51
CA VAL A 87 -23.22 8.26 2.45
C VAL A 87 -23.86 9.49 3.08
N GLY A 88 -23.61 10.66 2.53
CA GLY A 88 -24.28 11.90 2.88
C GLY A 88 -24.79 12.56 1.61
N PHE A 89 -25.71 13.51 1.75
CA PHE A 89 -26.23 14.29 0.62
C PHE A 89 -25.67 15.71 0.69
N ASP A 90 -25.26 16.24 -0.43
CA ASP A 90 -24.83 17.64 -0.53
C ASP A 90 -26.04 18.60 -0.63
N GLY A 91 -25.76 19.91 -0.75
CA GLY A 91 -26.81 20.94 -0.86
C GLY A 91 -27.65 20.85 -2.13
N GLU A 92 -27.21 20.08 -3.13
CA GLU A 92 -27.93 19.81 -4.39
C GLU A 92 -28.64 18.46 -4.39
N GLY A 93 -28.55 17.70 -3.27
CA GLY A 93 -29.16 16.39 -3.10
C GLY A 93 -28.35 15.24 -3.71
N GLN A 94 -27.10 15.48 -4.14
CA GLN A 94 -26.22 14.44 -4.67
C GLN A 94 -25.61 13.62 -3.54
N ALA A 95 -25.60 12.30 -3.72
CA ALA A 95 -25.04 11.37 -2.74
C ALA A 95 -23.51 11.36 -2.80
N GLN A 96 -22.85 11.57 -1.67
CA GLN A 96 -21.39 11.60 -1.55
C GLN A 96 -20.92 10.75 -0.37
N LEU A 97 -19.69 10.21 -0.46
CA LEU A 97 -19.09 9.52 0.67
C LEU A 97 -18.76 10.50 1.81
N THR A 98 -19.08 10.07 3.02
CA THR A 98 -18.67 10.79 4.24
C THR A 98 -17.28 10.34 4.69
N ALA A 99 -16.66 11.07 5.62
CA ALA A 99 -15.40 10.68 6.25
C ALA A 99 -15.51 9.32 6.99
N LEU A 100 -16.71 8.98 7.50
CA LEU A 100 -16.98 7.68 8.10
C LEU A 100 -17.06 6.59 7.03
N GLY A 101 -17.69 6.87 5.89
CA GLY A 101 -17.71 5.99 4.72
C GLY A 101 -16.32 5.67 4.20
N GLU A 102 -15.47 6.68 4.04
CA GLU A 102 -14.06 6.51 3.65
C GLU A 102 -13.29 5.60 4.62
N ARG A 103 -13.49 5.79 5.93
CA ARG A 103 -12.89 4.93 6.96
C ARG A 103 -13.40 3.50 6.88
N ARG A 104 -14.69 3.30 6.60
CA ARG A 104 -15.30 1.97 6.46
C ARG A 104 -14.76 1.22 5.25
N ILE A 105 -14.56 1.92 4.12
CA ILE A 105 -13.93 1.37 2.92
C ILE A 105 -12.49 0.93 3.21
N ARG A 106 -11.69 1.75 3.91
CA ARG A 106 -10.32 1.38 4.31
C ARG A 106 -10.29 0.11 5.14
N ARG A 107 -11.17 0.03 6.15
CA ARG A 107 -11.27 -1.15 7.00
C ARG A 107 -11.71 -2.39 6.22
N SER A 108 -12.69 -2.26 5.33
CA SER A 108 -13.16 -3.35 4.46
C SER A 108 -12.03 -3.86 3.56
N ALA A 109 -11.26 -2.96 2.92
CA ALA A 109 -10.11 -3.31 2.10
C ALA A 109 -9.04 -4.05 2.92
N PHE A 110 -8.78 -3.60 4.14
CA PHE A 110 -7.84 -4.26 5.04
C PHE A 110 -8.30 -5.68 5.43
N GLU A 111 -9.56 -5.83 5.84
CA GLU A 111 -10.14 -7.13 6.23
C GLU A 111 -10.13 -8.12 5.06
N GLU A 112 -10.43 -7.66 3.84
CA GLU A 112 -10.41 -8.47 2.63
C GLU A 112 -9.00 -9.03 2.35
N ILE A 113 -8.00 -8.16 2.26
CA ILE A 113 -6.62 -8.56 1.98
C ILE A 113 -6.04 -9.41 3.13
N PHE A 114 -6.35 -9.08 4.38
CA PHE A 114 -5.86 -9.83 5.53
C PHE A 114 -6.51 -11.20 5.68
N SER A 115 -7.74 -11.38 5.22
CA SER A 115 -8.42 -12.67 5.22
C SER A 115 -7.85 -13.62 4.16
N SER A 116 -7.39 -13.11 3.03
CA SER A 116 -6.69 -13.89 2.01
C SER A 116 -5.34 -14.38 2.49
N LEU A 117 -4.57 -13.55 3.19
CA LEU A 117 -3.30 -13.92 3.82
C LEU A 117 -3.42 -15.09 4.81
N LYS A 118 -4.54 -15.20 5.52
CA LYS A 118 -4.77 -16.31 6.46
C LYS A 118 -5.09 -17.62 5.75
N ARG A 119 -5.62 -17.58 4.54
CA ARG A 119 -5.97 -18.78 3.75
C ARG A 119 -4.80 -19.32 2.94
N GLY A 120 -3.93 -18.46 2.44
CA GLY A 120 -2.68 -18.86 1.82
C GLY A 120 -1.66 -19.14 2.91
N GLY A 121 -1.30 -20.41 3.14
CA GLY A 121 -0.29 -20.79 4.14
C GLY A 121 1.02 -20.07 3.88
N ALA A 122 1.19 -18.89 4.45
CA ALA A 122 2.43 -18.13 4.42
C ALA A 122 3.48 -18.92 5.21
N GLY A 123 4.41 -19.59 4.51
CA GLY A 123 5.54 -20.23 5.12
C GLY A 123 6.35 -19.21 5.92
N TYR A 124 6.25 -19.31 7.23
CA TYR A 124 7.07 -18.55 8.16
C TYR A 124 8.50 -19.04 8.08
N HIS A 125 9.32 -18.40 7.24
CA HIS A 125 10.77 -18.54 7.38
C HIS A 125 11.24 -17.55 8.45
N ARG A 126 11.53 -18.08 9.64
CA ARG A 126 12.21 -17.32 10.71
C ARG A 126 13.56 -16.83 10.19
N VAL A 127 13.79 -15.55 10.23
CA VAL A 127 15.11 -14.95 10.02
C VAL A 127 15.62 -14.53 11.40
N ASN A 128 16.62 -15.22 11.90
CA ASN A 128 17.31 -14.87 13.14
C ASN A 128 18.13 -13.59 12.91
N ALA A 129 17.64 -12.49 13.43
CA ALA A 129 18.41 -11.26 13.59
C ALA A 129 18.02 -10.65 14.94
N ALA A 130 18.96 -10.60 15.86
CA ALA A 130 18.81 -9.98 17.18
C ALA A 130 18.67 -8.46 17.04
N GLY A 131 17.76 -7.86 17.78
CA GLY A 131 17.53 -6.43 17.74
C GLY A 131 17.00 -5.85 19.06
N ASP A 132 17.15 -4.50 19.21
CA ASP A 132 16.74 -3.71 20.40
C ASP A 132 15.27 -3.21 20.34
N GLY A 133 14.26 -4.06 20.23
CA GLY A 133 12.85 -3.71 20.25
C GLY A 133 12.23 -3.80 21.65
N THR A 134 11.01 -3.28 21.79
CA THR A 134 10.25 -3.27 23.05
C THR A 134 9.51 -4.59 23.34
N GLU A 135 9.36 -5.48 22.37
CA GLU A 135 8.72 -6.78 22.53
C GLU A 135 9.76 -7.86 22.83
N ARG A 136 9.65 -8.50 24.01
CA ARG A 136 10.50 -9.62 24.41
C ARG A 136 10.16 -10.84 23.58
N LEU A 137 11.17 -11.39 22.90
CA LEU A 137 11.04 -12.70 22.27
C LEU A 137 11.24 -13.81 23.32
N PRO A 138 10.67 -15.01 23.12
CA PRO A 138 10.95 -16.16 23.98
C PRO A 138 12.39 -16.69 23.82
N GLU A 139 13.07 -16.33 22.74
CA GLU A 139 14.47 -16.67 22.51
C GLU A 139 15.38 -15.79 23.35
N THR A 140 16.48 -16.37 23.88
CA THR A 140 17.50 -15.67 24.66
C THR A 140 18.86 -15.82 24.00
N ARG A 141 19.75 -14.86 24.26
CA ARG A 141 21.14 -14.88 23.87
C ARG A 141 22.06 -14.50 25.05
N PRO A 142 23.36 -14.83 24.99
CA PRO A 142 24.29 -14.37 26.01
C PRO A 142 24.28 -12.84 26.12
N TYR A 143 24.42 -12.36 27.35
CA TYR A 143 24.55 -10.94 27.65
C TYR A 143 25.83 -10.36 27.02
N HIS A 144 25.72 -9.15 26.51
CA HIS A 144 26.85 -8.35 26.04
C HIS A 144 26.85 -7.01 26.77
N PHE A 145 28.03 -6.49 27.06
CA PHE A 145 28.15 -5.19 27.73
C PHE A 145 27.40 -4.09 26.96
N GLY A 146 26.45 -3.43 27.62
CA GLY A 146 25.56 -2.43 27.01
C GLY A 146 24.11 -2.91 26.83
N ASP A 147 23.84 -4.18 27.05
CA ASP A 147 22.45 -4.71 27.04
C ASP A 147 21.66 -4.15 28.24
N GLU A 148 20.40 -3.86 28.01
CA GLU A 148 19.52 -3.29 29.02
C GLU A 148 19.12 -4.35 30.07
N MET A 149 19.38 -4.05 31.34
CA MET A 149 19.15 -4.98 32.46
C MET A 149 17.70 -5.47 32.59
N HIS A 150 16.74 -4.68 32.13
CA HIS A 150 15.34 -5.09 32.18
C HIS A 150 14.98 -6.26 31.22
N ARG A 151 15.90 -6.60 30.29
CA ARG A 151 15.76 -7.72 29.36
C ARG A 151 16.36 -9.02 29.89
N LEU A 152 17.00 -8.98 31.05
CA LEU A 152 17.66 -10.14 31.62
C LEU A 152 16.64 -11.28 31.85
N ASP A 153 16.95 -12.46 31.33
CA ASP A 153 16.28 -13.70 31.73
C ASP A 153 16.91 -14.22 33.00
N VAL A 154 16.34 -13.82 34.15
CA VAL A 154 16.85 -14.18 35.45
C VAL A 154 16.82 -15.70 35.64
N GLY A 155 15.77 -16.38 35.13
CA GLY A 155 15.62 -17.82 35.27
C GLY A 155 16.73 -18.61 34.57
N ARG A 156 17.00 -18.29 33.33
CA ARG A 156 18.09 -18.92 32.56
C ARG A 156 19.46 -18.53 33.06
N SER A 157 19.68 -17.28 33.43
CA SER A 157 20.94 -16.81 34.00
C SER A 157 21.28 -17.59 35.32
N LEU A 158 20.32 -17.74 36.21
CA LEU A 158 20.50 -18.55 37.43
C LEU A 158 20.75 -20.03 37.12
N HIS A 159 20.05 -20.58 36.14
CA HIS A 159 20.25 -21.96 35.73
C HIS A 159 21.67 -22.18 35.19
N ASN A 160 22.17 -21.27 34.39
CA ASN A 160 23.54 -21.32 33.86
C ASN A 160 24.59 -21.22 34.99
N ALA A 161 24.39 -20.33 35.96
CA ALA A 161 25.27 -20.19 37.11
C ALA A 161 25.30 -21.50 37.94
N LEU A 162 24.15 -22.07 38.28
CA LEU A 162 24.05 -23.33 39.02
C LEU A 162 24.72 -24.51 38.29
N ARG A 163 24.58 -24.57 36.98
CA ARG A 163 25.28 -25.57 36.15
C ARG A 163 26.79 -25.42 36.17
N ARG A 164 27.28 -24.18 36.10
CA ARG A 164 28.72 -23.88 36.13
C ARG A 164 29.35 -24.18 37.47
N THR A 165 28.66 -23.84 38.57
CA THR A 165 29.20 -23.95 39.95
C THR A 165 28.81 -25.24 40.64
N GLN A 166 28.20 -26.21 39.97
CA GLN A 166 27.75 -27.50 40.51
C GLN A 166 26.82 -27.39 41.73
N GLY A 167 26.00 -26.32 41.77
CA GLY A 167 24.96 -26.12 42.76
C GLY A 167 25.16 -24.96 43.74
N GLU A 168 26.30 -24.31 43.72
CA GLU A 168 26.48 -23.03 44.43
C GLU A 168 25.96 -21.86 43.61
N LEU A 169 25.32 -20.87 44.25
CA LEU A 169 24.77 -19.72 43.58
C LEU A 169 25.81 -18.59 43.51
N GLU A 170 26.68 -18.64 42.50
CA GLU A 170 27.63 -17.57 42.17
C GLU A 170 27.40 -17.11 40.73
N LEU A 171 26.83 -15.92 40.57
CA LEU A 171 26.48 -15.36 39.25
C LEU A 171 27.70 -14.65 38.65
N ALA A 172 28.08 -15.01 37.45
CA ALA A 172 29.13 -14.33 36.65
C ALA A 172 28.51 -13.77 35.35
N GLU A 173 29.17 -12.79 34.75
CA GLU A 173 28.69 -12.15 33.50
C GLU A 173 28.42 -13.17 32.39
N GLN A 174 29.21 -14.21 32.29
CA GLN A 174 29.05 -15.28 31.29
C GLN A 174 27.82 -16.17 31.50
N ASP A 175 27.18 -16.09 32.66
CA ASP A 175 25.94 -16.85 32.99
C ASP A 175 24.69 -16.06 32.57
N LEU A 176 24.87 -14.73 32.33
CA LEU A 176 23.76 -13.85 32.04
C LEU A 176 23.19 -14.09 30.62
N GLU A 177 21.90 -14.27 30.57
CA GLU A 177 21.14 -14.32 29.32
C GLU A 177 20.12 -13.19 29.27
N VAL A 178 19.97 -12.61 28.08
CA VAL A 178 18.99 -11.57 27.81
C VAL A 178 17.98 -12.07 26.77
N HIS A 179 16.72 -11.73 26.98
CA HIS A 179 15.72 -11.95 25.95
C HIS A 179 16.08 -11.19 24.69
N GLU A 180 16.03 -11.87 23.55
CA GLU A 180 16.09 -11.18 22.28
C GLU A 180 14.87 -10.28 22.15
N ALA A 181 15.08 -9.08 21.63
CA ALA A 181 14.00 -8.17 21.36
C ALA A 181 13.89 -7.95 19.84
N GLU A 182 12.68 -7.87 19.36
CA GLU A 182 12.45 -7.48 17.97
C GLU A 182 12.74 -5.98 17.81
N HIS A 183 13.71 -5.62 16.97
CA HIS A 183 13.84 -4.23 16.53
C HIS A 183 12.68 -3.90 15.58
N LEU A 184 11.66 -3.30 16.11
CA LEU A 184 10.67 -2.58 15.33
C LEU A 184 11.23 -1.17 15.07
N THR A 185 12.03 -1.03 14.03
CA THR A 185 12.48 0.29 13.60
C THR A 185 11.38 1.00 12.84
N ASP A 186 11.12 2.26 13.20
CA ASP A 186 10.14 3.10 12.52
C ASP A 186 10.48 3.24 11.02
N CYS A 187 9.47 3.14 10.18
CA CYS A 187 9.59 3.15 8.74
C CYS A 187 8.81 4.32 8.13
N ALA A 188 9.39 4.98 7.13
CA ALA A 188 8.66 5.90 6.27
C ALA A 188 8.45 5.25 4.90
N THR A 189 7.21 5.08 4.51
CA THR A 189 6.81 4.45 3.25
C THR A 189 6.06 5.45 2.38
N ILE A 190 6.42 5.53 1.11
CA ILE A 190 5.62 6.20 0.08
C ILE A 190 5.08 5.13 -0.85
N VAL A 191 3.76 5.08 -1.02
CA VAL A 191 3.11 4.26 -2.05
C VAL A 191 2.89 5.12 -3.27
N ALA A 192 3.51 4.75 -4.39
CA ALA A 192 3.37 5.41 -5.67
C ALA A 192 2.45 4.57 -6.56
N ILE A 193 1.28 5.11 -6.90
CA ILE A 193 0.26 4.44 -7.71
C ILE A 193 0.31 5.00 -9.13
N ASP A 194 0.56 4.14 -10.09
CA ASP A 194 0.44 4.44 -11.51
C ASP A 194 -1.03 4.67 -11.87
N ILE A 195 -1.33 5.83 -12.47
CA ILE A 195 -2.66 6.18 -12.98
C ILE A 195 -2.66 6.34 -14.51
N SER A 196 -1.64 5.82 -15.16
CA SER A 196 -1.52 5.87 -16.62
C SER A 196 -2.60 5.04 -17.32
N HIS A 197 -2.78 5.29 -18.60
CA HIS A 197 -3.84 4.66 -19.40
C HIS A 197 -3.75 3.12 -19.43
N SER A 198 -2.55 2.55 -19.32
CA SER A 198 -2.35 1.10 -19.31
C SER A 198 -3.03 0.42 -18.13
N MET A 199 -3.21 1.12 -17.01
CA MET A 199 -3.87 0.58 -15.80
C MET A 199 -5.35 0.21 -15.98
N VAL A 200 -5.97 0.63 -17.09
CA VAL A 200 -7.38 0.35 -17.42
C VAL A 200 -7.56 -0.20 -18.84
N LEU A 201 -6.45 -0.54 -19.52
CA LEU A 201 -6.51 -1.12 -20.87
C LEU A 201 -6.88 -2.60 -20.83
N TYR A 202 -7.42 -3.06 -21.96
CA TYR A 202 -7.74 -4.48 -22.20
C TYR A 202 -8.85 -5.07 -21.31
N GLY A 203 -9.69 -4.21 -20.70
CA GLY A 203 -10.81 -4.65 -19.87
C GLY A 203 -10.42 -5.12 -18.46
N GLU A 204 -9.15 -4.93 -18.06
CA GLU A 204 -8.67 -5.19 -16.71
C GLU A 204 -8.61 -3.88 -15.90
N ASP A 205 -9.24 -3.86 -14.75
CA ASP A 205 -9.12 -2.78 -13.77
C ASP A 205 -7.96 -3.09 -12.81
N ARG A 206 -6.81 -2.45 -13.03
CA ARG A 206 -5.61 -2.60 -12.18
C ARG A 206 -5.50 -1.49 -11.13
N ILE A 207 -6.27 -0.42 -11.30
CA ILE A 207 -6.29 0.71 -10.35
C ILE A 207 -7.01 0.36 -9.06
N THR A 208 -8.16 -0.31 -9.14
CA THR A 208 -8.93 -0.68 -7.94
C THR A 208 -8.13 -1.57 -6.98
N PRO A 209 -7.43 -2.63 -7.43
CA PRO A 209 -6.51 -3.37 -6.57
C PRO A 209 -5.40 -2.52 -5.96
N ALA A 210 -4.80 -1.60 -6.73
CA ALA A 210 -3.76 -0.70 -6.22
C ALA A 210 -4.30 0.24 -5.12
N LYS A 211 -5.49 0.81 -5.31
CA LYS A 211 -6.19 1.61 -4.30
C LYS A 211 -6.50 0.82 -3.04
N LYS A 212 -7.04 -0.39 -3.19
CA LYS A 212 -7.34 -1.29 -2.05
C LYS A 212 -6.10 -1.53 -1.19
N VAL A 213 -4.97 -1.78 -1.82
CA VAL A 213 -3.71 -2.01 -1.11
C VAL A 213 -3.24 -0.77 -0.36
N ALA A 214 -3.30 0.41 -0.98
CA ALA A 214 -2.94 1.65 -0.32
C ALA A 214 -3.84 1.95 0.89
N LEU A 215 -5.15 1.69 0.77
CA LEU A 215 -6.12 1.81 1.85
C LEU A 215 -5.85 0.80 2.97
N ALA A 216 -5.57 -0.47 2.63
CA ALA A 216 -5.25 -1.51 3.60
C ALA A 216 -3.94 -1.23 4.35
N LEU A 217 -2.90 -0.75 3.66
CA LEU A 217 -1.66 -0.32 4.30
C LEU A 217 -1.90 0.86 5.23
N THR A 218 -2.74 1.81 4.84
CA THR A 218 -3.10 2.95 5.69
C THR A 218 -3.73 2.47 7.00
N GLU A 219 -4.72 1.58 6.91
CA GLU A 219 -5.40 1.03 8.09
C GLU A 219 -4.42 0.22 8.97
N LEU A 220 -3.56 -0.61 8.37
CA LEU A 220 -2.54 -1.36 9.08
C LEU A 220 -1.58 -0.43 9.85
N ILE A 221 -1.05 0.60 9.19
CA ILE A 221 -0.08 1.52 9.79
C ILE A 221 -0.74 2.33 10.89
N GLN A 222 -1.92 2.90 10.65
CA GLN A 222 -2.61 3.69 11.67
C GLN A 222 -3.01 2.88 12.91
N THR A 223 -3.32 1.58 12.74
CA THR A 223 -3.79 0.74 13.86
C THR A 223 -2.67 -0.01 14.57
N LYS A 224 -1.66 -0.49 13.84
CA LYS A 224 -0.61 -1.36 14.39
C LYS A 224 0.76 -0.69 14.53
N TYR A 225 1.03 0.33 13.71
CA TYR A 225 2.36 0.96 13.62
C TYR A 225 2.29 2.48 13.63
N PRO A 226 1.76 3.12 14.70
CA PRO A 226 1.47 4.55 14.72
C PRO A 226 2.72 5.46 14.64
N LYS A 227 3.92 4.91 14.82
CA LYS A 227 5.20 5.64 14.64
C LYS A 227 5.70 5.62 13.20
N ASP A 228 5.16 4.74 12.36
CA ASP A 228 5.51 4.70 10.96
C ASP A 228 4.81 5.84 10.20
N HIS A 229 5.45 6.27 9.13
CA HIS A 229 4.88 7.27 8.22
C HIS A 229 4.44 6.59 6.92
N LEU A 230 3.24 6.90 6.48
CA LEU A 230 2.74 6.54 5.16
C LEU A 230 2.33 7.79 4.40
N GLY A 231 2.89 7.95 3.21
CA GLY A 231 2.41 8.89 2.21
C GLY A 231 1.97 8.14 0.96
N VAL A 232 1.05 8.73 0.21
CA VAL A 232 0.63 8.20 -1.08
C VAL A 232 0.83 9.27 -2.15
N ILE A 233 1.31 8.85 -3.30
CA ILE A 233 1.39 9.66 -4.50
C ILE A 233 0.72 8.93 -5.66
N GLN A 234 0.10 9.67 -6.55
CA GLN A 234 -0.32 9.19 -7.87
C GLN A 234 0.62 9.73 -8.93
N PHE A 235 0.82 8.98 -10.00
CA PHE A 235 1.63 9.45 -11.11
C PHE A 235 1.11 8.95 -12.47
N GLY A 236 1.15 9.85 -13.42
CA GLY A 236 0.87 9.63 -14.82
C GLY A 236 1.84 10.48 -15.62
N ASP A 237 1.38 11.52 -16.31
CA ASP A 237 2.24 12.54 -16.93
C ASP A 237 3.05 13.34 -15.89
N ARG A 238 2.45 13.57 -14.72
CA ARG A 238 3.02 14.24 -13.55
C ARG A 238 2.82 13.37 -12.30
N ALA A 239 3.62 13.63 -11.29
CA ALA A 239 3.46 12.99 -9.97
C ALA A 239 2.93 14.00 -8.94
N GLU A 240 1.93 13.60 -8.18
CA GLU A 240 1.26 14.43 -7.19
C GLU A 240 0.99 13.66 -5.91
N PRO A 241 1.08 14.31 -4.73
CA PRO A 241 0.69 13.68 -3.48
C PRO A 241 -0.84 13.54 -3.42
N VAL A 242 -1.29 12.44 -2.82
CA VAL A 242 -2.71 12.13 -2.61
C VAL A 242 -2.96 12.06 -1.11
N MET A 243 -3.96 12.78 -0.62
CA MET A 243 -4.40 12.63 0.76
C MET A 243 -5.13 11.30 0.95
N ILE A 244 -5.02 10.72 2.14
CA ILE A 244 -5.60 9.39 2.43
C ILE A 244 -7.12 9.37 2.19
N GLY A 245 -7.84 10.45 2.50
CA GLY A 245 -9.26 10.59 2.20
C GLY A 245 -9.59 10.64 0.71
N GLU A 246 -8.62 11.04 -0.12
CA GLU A 246 -8.80 11.14 -1.57
C GLU A 246 -8.50 9.83 -2.31
N LEU A 247 -7.95 8.81 -1.63
CA LEU A 247 -7.63 7.52 -2.25
C LEU A 247 -8.81 6.83 -2.95
N PRO A 248 -10.03 6.81 -2.39
CA PRO A 248 -11.18 6.23 -3.09
C PRO A 248 -11.47 6.89 -4.43
N TYR A 249 -11.15 8.18 -4.56
CA TYR A 249 -11.44 9.01 -5.74
C TYR A 249 -10.33 9.00 -6.80
N VAL A 250 -9.21 8.35 -6.54
CA VAL A 250 -8.13 8.18 -7.52
C VAL A 250 -8.65 7.40 -8.73
N ASP A 251 -8.38 7.90 -9.92
CA ASP A 251 -8.82 7.30 -11.18
C ASP A 251 -7.73 7.31 -12.24
N ALA A 252 -7.75 6.31 -13.13
CA ALA A 252 -6.86 6.29 -14.29
C ALA A 252 -7.28 7.35 -15.32
N GLY A 253 -6.29 7.88 -16.00
CA GLY A 253 -6.52 8.86 -17.04
C GLY A 253 -5.72 8.54 -18.32
N PRO A 254 -5.91 9.32 -19.37
CA PRO A 254 -5.17 9.17 -20.63
C PRO A 254 -3.72 9.67 -20.50
N TYR A 255 -3.05 9.26 -19.43
CA TYR A 255 -1.70 9.69 -19.07
C TYR A 255 -0.64 8.68 -19.53
N HIS A 256 0.58 9.19 -19.69
CA HIS A 256 1.77 8.38 -19.84
C HIS A 256 2.34 8.03 -18.48
N THR A 257 3.35 7.17 -18.44
CA THR A 257 3.97 6.68 -17.20
C THR A 257 5.28 7.42 -16.93
N ASN A 258 5.25 8.45 -16.07
CA ASN A 258 6.42 9.22 -15.65
C ASN A 258 7.00 8.70 -14.32
N THR A 259 7.58 7.50 -14.38
CA THR A 259 8.18 6.84 -13.21
C THR A 259 9.32 7.67 -12.59
N ARG A 260 10.09 8.41 -13.42
CA ARG A 260 11.15 9.29 -12.92
C ARG A 260 10.61 10.33 -11.95
N GLU A 261 9.57 11.05 -12.34
CA GLU A 261 8.98 12.12 -11.51
C GLU A 261 8.35 11.54 -10.23
N ALA A 262 7.74 10.35 -10.33
CA ALA A 262 7.23 9.63 -9.17
C ALA A 262 8.33 9.33 -8.15
N LEU A 263 9.48 8.81 -8.60
CA LEU A 263 10.62 8.53 -7.72
C LEU A 263 11.22 9.81 -7.14
N GLN A 264 11.33 10.89 -7.91
CA GLN A 264 11.80 12.21 -7.46
C GLN A 264 10.92 12.78 -6.35
N LEU A 265 9.61 12.77 -6.57
CA LEU A 265 8.64 13.25 -5.58
C LEU A 265 8.70 12.38 -4.31
N ALA A 266 8.61 11.06 -4.45
CA ALA A 266 8.68 10.15 -3.33
C ALA A 266 9.96 10.33 -2.51
N ARG A 267 11.12 10.40 -3.15
CA ARG A 267 12.41 10.65 -2.51
C ARG A 267 12.43 12.00 -1.77
N SER A 268 11.87 13.05 -2.35
CA SER A 268 11.79 14.38 -1.74
C SER A 268 10.90 14.39 -0.49
N LEU A 269 9.78 13.68 -0.52
CA LEU A 269 8.88 13.51 0.62
C LEU A 269 9.55 12.71 1.73
N LEU A 270 10.23 11.60 1.39
CA LEU A 270 10.96 10.77 2.34
C LEU A 270 12.15 11.49 2.98
N ALA A 271 12.80 12.42 2.26
CA ALA A 271 13.91 13.20 2.82
C ALA A 271 13.47 14.06 4.02
N ARG A 272 12.21 14.45 4.10
CA ARG A 272 11.63 15.24 5.20
C ARG A 272 11.23 14.39 6.40
N GLN A 273 11.21 13.06 6.26
CA GLN A 273 10.79 12.14 7.32
C GLN A 273 11.95 11.79 8.24
N LYS A 274 11.66 11.66 9.54
CA LYS A 274 12.65 11.36 10.58
C LYS A 274 12.97 9.87 10.71
N GLN A 275 12.08 9.00 10.22
CA GLN A 275 12.23 7.56 10.30
C GLN A 275 13.52 7.10 9.62
N PRO A 276 14.30 6.21 10.26
CA PRO A 276 15.58 5.74 9.73
C PRO A 276 15.44 4.86 8.49
N ASN A 277 14.35 4.08 8.42
CA ASN A 277 14.07 3.23 7.28
C ASN A 277 13.13 3.94 6.31
N LYS A 278 13.54 4.00 5.05
CA LYS A 278 12.81 4.71 4.00
C LYS A 278 12.59 3.80 2.82
N GLN A 279 11.36 3.70 2.36
CA GLN A 279 11.01 2.85 1.23
C GLN A 279 9.94 3.46 0.33
N ILE A 280 9.99 3.06 -0.93
CA ILE A 280 8.99 3.39 -1.95
C ILE A 280 8.36 2.08 -2.40
N PHE A 281 7.06 1.99 -2.35
CA PHE A 281 6.28 0.95 -3.00
C PHE A 281 5.76 1.51 -4.32
N LEU A 282 6.32 1.02 -5.42
CA LEU A 282 5.96 1.42 -6.77
C LEU A 282 4.99 0.40 -7.35
N ILE A 283 3.75 0.79 -7.57
CA ILE A 283 2.70 -0.06 -8.15
C ILE A 283 2.47 0.44 -9.57
N THR A 284 2.79 -0.40 -10.55
CA THR A 284 2.70 -0.03 -11.98
C THR A 284 2.47 -1.28 -12.84
N ASP A 285 1.82 -1.10 -13.96
CA ASP A 285 1.68 -2.10 -15.01
C ASP A 285 2.40 -1.68 -16.29
N GLY A 286 2.95 -0.46 -16.29
CA GLY A 286 3.44 0.23 -17.49
C GLY A 286 4.95 0.38 -17.56
N LYS A 287 5.43 0.48 -18.81
CA LYS A 287 6.77 0.93 -19.11
C LYS A 287 6.86 2.45 -18.90
N PRO A 288 7.99 2.97 -18.41
CA PRO A 288 8.17 4.40 -18.39
C PRO A 288 8.12 4.97 -19.82
N SER A 289 7.19 5.87 -20.06
CA SER A 289 6.90 6.44 -21.38
C SER A 289 6.93 7.97 -21.40
N ALA A 290 7.20 8.59 -20.25
CA ALA A 290 7.36 10.03 -20.12
C ALA A 290 8.45 10.39 -19.09
N ILE A 291 9.05 11.56 -19.26
CA ILE A 291 9.93 12.24 -18.29
C ILE A 291 9.68 13.74 -18.33
N THR A 292 9.92 14.41 -17.22
CA THR A 292 9.89 15.87 -17.13
C THR A 292 11.30 16.43 -17.20
N GLU A 293 11.57 17.33 -18.13
CA GLU A 293 12.85 18.06 -18.29
C GLU A 293 12.57 19.55 -18.50
N GLY A 294 13.20 20.40 -17.73
CA GLY A 294 13.03 21.86 -17.85
C GLY A 294 11.60 22.36 -17.66
N GLY A 295 10.74 21.57 -17.01
CA GLY A 295 9.32 21.89 -16.85
C GLY A 295 8.41 21.33 -17.95
N GLU A 296 8.97 20.88 -19.06
CA GLU A 296 8.25 20.25 -20.17
C GLU A 296 8.23 18.73 -20.04
N ILE A 297 7.17 18.10 -20.54
CA ILE A 297 7.02 16.65 -20.53
C ILE A 297 7.44 16.09 -21.87
N TYR A 298 8.55 15.35 -21.90
CA TYR A 298 8.96 14.54 -23.03
C TYR A 298 8.24 13.19 -22.98
N LYS A 299 7.60 12.80 -24.07
CA LYS A 299 6.76 11.58 -24.15
C LYS A 299 7.18 10.74 -25.35
N ASN A 300 7.27 9.42 -25.14
CA ASN A 300 7.44 8.45 -26.21
C ASN A 300 6.57 7.21 -25.94
N PRO A 301 5.39 7.10 -26.55
CA PRO A 301 4.50 5.96 -26.38
C PRO A 301 4.98 4.70 -27.15
N PHE A 302 5.94 4.86 -28.08
CA PHE A 302 6.40 3.78 -28.95
C PHE A 302 7.65 3.09 -28.38
N GLY A 303 7.48 1.89 -27.81
CA GLY A 303 8.58 1.09 -27.30
C GLY A 303 9.21 1.61 -26.00
N LEU A 304 10.37 1.04 -25.64
CA LEU A 304 11.20 1.52 -24.54
C LEU A 304 12.19 2.57 -25.08
N ASP A 305 12.01 3.82 -24.68
CA ASP A 305 12.93 4.90 -25.01
C ASP A 305 14.13 4.87 -24.05
N MET A 306 15.33 4.74 -24.62
CA MET A 306 16.56 4.65 -23.82
C MET A 306 16.85 5.90 -22.98
N LYS A 307 16.43 7.09 -23.45
CA LYS A 307 16.55 8.32 -22.68
C LYS A 307 15.66 8.28 -21.44
N ILE A 308 14.40 7.89 -21.61
CA ILE A 308 13.44 7.75 -20.51
C ILE A 308 13.91 6.69 -19.52
N VAL A 309 14.33 5.53 -20.02
CA VAL A 309 14.84 4.42 -19.19
C VAL A 309 16.06 4.86 -18.38
N ASN A 310 17.07 5.41 -19.04
CA ASN A 310 18.33 5.77 -18.37
C ASN A 310 18.12 6.84 -17.30
N THR A 311 17.35 7.88 -17.60
CA THR A 311 17.06 8.93 -16.60
C THR A 311 16.21 8.43 -15.43
N THR A 312 15.35 7.45 -15.66
CA THR A 312 14.58 6.78 -14.58
C THR A 312 15.53 5.94 -13.71
N LEU A 313 16.48 5.21 -14.32
CA LEU A 313 17.47 4.42 -13.58
C LEU A 313 18.45 5.32 -12.80
N GLU A 314 18.83 6.48 -13.33
CA GLU A 314 19.61 7.48 -12.59
C GLU A 314 18.88 7.93 -11.31
N GLU A 315 17.57 8.18 -11.37
CA GLU A 315 16.80 8.54 -10.19
C GLU A 315 16.70 7.38 -9.19
N ALA A 316 16.58 6.14 -9.68
CA ALA A 316 16.63 4.96 -8.81
C ALA A 316 17.97 4.79 -8.09
N ASP A 317 19.10 5.15 -8.75
CA ASP A 317 20.41 5.19 -8.10
C ASP A 317 20.50 6.32 -7.07
N MET A 318 19.91 7.47 -7.32
CA MET A 318 19.81 8.55 -6.33
C MET A 318 19.01 8.11 -5.10
N CYS A 319 17.92 7.39 -5.27
CA CYS A 319 17.18 6.77 -4.17
C CYS A 319 18.09 5.84 -3.36
N ARG A 320 18.85 4.96 -4.02
CA ARG A 320 19.79 4.04 -3.39
C ARG A 320 20.86 4.78 -2.57
N ARG A 321 21.46 5.84 -3.13
CA ARG A 321 22.47 6.67 -2.44
C ARG A 321 21.91 7.32 -1.17
N GLN A 322 20.62 7.63 -1.15
CA GLN A 322 19.91 8.16 0.02
C GLN A 322 19.33 7.07 0.94
N LYS A 323 19.70 5.81 0.73
CA LYS A 323 19.24 4.63 1.48
C LYS A 323 17.70 4.45 1.41
N VAL A 324 17.09 4.87 0.31
CA VAL A 324 15.66 4.64 0.02
C VAL A 324 15.55 3.37 -0.83
N VAL A 325 14.88 2.37 -0.29
CA VAL A 325 14.65 1.08 -0.97
C VAL A 325 13.40 1.17 -1.83
N ILE A 326 13.51 0.78 -3.10
CA ILE A 326 12.37 0.69 -4.00
C ILE A 326 11.91 -0.77 -4.07
N THR A 327 10.64 -1.01 -3.81
CA THR A 327 9.98 -2.28 -4.06
C THR A 327 8.95 -2.06 -5.14
N THR A 328 9.16 -2.70 -6.30
CA THR A 328 8.26 -2.59 -7.44
C THR A 328 7.26 -3.74 -7.43
N PHE A 329 5.99 -3.41 -7.50
CA PHE A 329 4.88 -4.36 -7.68
C PHE A 329 4.35 -4.19 -9.10
N MET A 330 4.69 -5.14 -9.95
CA MET A 330 4.34 -5.12 -11.35
C MET A 330 3.09 -5.96 -11.60
N ILE A 331 2.04 -5.34 -12.14
CA ILE A 331 0.74 -5.97 -12.41
C ILE A 331 0.61 -6.36 -13.88
N ALA A 332 1.71 -6.63 -14.56
CA ALA A 332 1.70 -7.05 -15.96
C ALA A 332 2.72 -8.15 -16.21
N SER A 333 2.48 -8.97 -17.22
CA SER A 333 3.33 -10.09 -17.59
C SER A 333 4.16 -9.86 -18.87
N ASP A 334 4.30 -8.60 -19.33
CA ASP A 334 5.08 -8.27 -20.52
C ASP A 334 6.59 -8.46 -20.28
N PRO A 335 7.28 -9.31 -21.09
CA PRO A 335 8.72 -9.56 -20.93
C PRO A 335 9.59 -8.31 -21.05
N THR A 336 9.19 -7.33 -21.86
CA THR A 336 9.95 -6.08 -22.06
C THR A 336 9.94 -5.24 -20.78
N LEU A 337 8.82 -5.23 -20.08
CA LEU A 337 8.65 -4.53 -18.80
C LEU A 337 9.40 -5.27 -17.69
N GLN A 338 9.43 -6.59 -17.71
CA GLN A 338 10.20 -7.37 -16.75
C GLN A 338 11.69 -6.99 -16.79
N ASN A 339 12.28 -6.86 -17.97
CA ASN A 339 13.66 -6.41 -18.14
C ASN A 339 13.91 -5.01 -17.56
N PHE A 340 12.96 -4.08 -17.72
CA PHE A 340 13.08 -2.75 -17.11
C PHE A 340 13.03 -2.83 -15.59
N VAL A 341 12.06 -3.54 -15.04
CA VAL A 341 11.89 -3.72 -13.59
C VAL A 341 13.10 -4.43 -12.97
N GLU A 342 13.67 -5.42 -13.65
CA GLU A 342 14.92 -6.06 -13.22
C GLU A 342 16.09 -5.07 -13.14
N LYS A 343 16.28 -4.24 -14.17
CA LYS A 343 17.31 -3.20 -14.18
C LYS A 343 17.09 -2.16 -13.06
N LEU A 344 15.84 -1.74 -12.86
CA LEU A 344 15.47 -0.82 -11.77
C LEU A 344 15.82 -1.43 -10.41
N THR A 345 15.46 -2.70 -10.21
CA THR A 345 15.73 -3.45 -8.98
C THR A 345 17.22 -3.63 -8.73
N GLN A 346 18.00 -3.99 -9.76
CA GLN A 346 19.45 -4.11 -9.67
C GLN A 346 20.13 -2.75 -9.34
N THR A 347 19.70 -1.69 -10.01
CA THR A 347 20.24 -0.33 -9.80
C THR A 347 19.99 0.18 -8.40
N ASN A 348 18.77 0.02 -7.89
CA ASN A 348 18.41 0.45 -6.53
C ASN A 348 18.84 -0.56 -5.45
N ARG A 349 19.13 -1.83 -5.78
CA ARG A 349 19.26 -2.97 -4.88
C ARG A 349 17.99 -3.20 -4.05
N GLY A 350 16.87 -2.95 -4.68
CA GLY A 350 15.53 -3.10 -4.11
C GLY A 350 14.95 -4.48 -4.33
N ARG A 351 13.63 -4.54 -4.52
CA ARG A 351 12.88 -5.76 -4.74
C ARG A 351 11.88 -5.57 -5.87
N ALA A 352 11.51 -6.67 -6.52
CA ALA A 352 10.42 -6.69 -7.48
C ALA A 352 9.52 -7.90 -7.22
N TYR A 353 8.23 -7.70 -7.36
CA TYR A 353 7.20 -8.72 -7.30
C TYR A 353 6.34 -8.61 -8.56
N PHE A 354 6.10 -9.76 -9.18
CA PHE A 354 5.17 -9.87 -10.30
C PHE A 354 3.87 -10.43 -9.72
N ALA A 355 2.85 -9.61 -9.69
CA ALA A 355 1.59 -9.92 -9.04
C ALA A 355 0.43 -9.84 -10.04
N SER A 356 -0.59 -10.68 -9.85
CA SER A 356 -1.90 -10.43 -10.45
C SER A 356 -2.65 -9.38 -9.62
N PRO A 357 -3.68 -8.72 -10.18
CA PRO A 357 -4.52 -7.81 -9.42
C PRO A 357 -5.05 -8.42 -8.12
N ASP A 358 -5.41 -9.71 -8.13
CA ASP A 358 -6.01 -10.42 -7.00
C ASP A 358 -5.05 -10.67 -5.83
N ASN A 359 -3.75 -10.91 -6.12
CA ASN A 359 -2.77 -11.24 -5.08
C ASN A 359 -1.81 -10.09 -4.73
N LEU A 360 -1.98 -8.92 -5.35
CA LEU A 360 -1.15 -7.74 -5.13
C LEU A 360 -1.08 -7.36 -3.64
N GLY A 361 -2.21 -7.39 -2.95
CA GLY A 361 -2.30 -7.03 -1.54
C GLY A 361 -1.50 -7.96 -0.64
N GLU A 362 -1.48 -9.25 -0.93
CA GLU A 362 -0.70 -10.24 -0.17
C GLU A 362 0.79 -9.95 -0.25
N PHE A 363 1.31 -9.68 -1.46
CA PHE A 363 2.73 -9.37 -1.65
C PHE A 363 3.14 -8.08 -0.95
N ILE A 364 2.33 -7.03 -1.06
CA ILE A 364 2.64 -5.72 -0.46
C ILE A 364 2.61 -5.79 1.07
N LEU A 365 1.58 -6.38 1.67
CA LEU A 365 1.51 -6.53 3.12
C LEU A 365 2.59 -7.45 3.66
N ALA A 366 2.88 -8.57 2.96
CA ALA A 366 3.96 -9.48 3.34
C ALA A 366 5.33 -8.79 3.28
N ASP A 367 5.61 -8.01 2.22
CA ASP A 367 6.85 -7.25 2.10
C ASP A 367 6.97 -6.18 3.19
N TYR A 368 5.90 -5.42 3.45
CA TYR A 368 5.88 -4.41 4.50
C TYR A 368 6.20 -5.00 5.87
N ILE A 369 5.51 -6.07 6.26
CA ILE A 369 5.69 -6.72 7.57
C ILE A 369 7.10 -7.34 7.69
N ARG A 370 7.60 -8.01 6.63
CA ARG A 370 8.91 -8.66 6.64
C ARG A 370 10.07 -7.67 6.71
N ASN A 371 9.98 -6.57 5.96
CA ASN A 371 11.11 -5.65 5.82
C ASN A 371 11.17 -4.61 6.93
N ARG A 372 10.10 -4.40 7.67
CA ARG A 372 10.11 -3.66 8.91
C ARG A 372 11.01 -4.32 9.98
N ARG A 373 11.15 -5.65 9.89
CA ARG A 373 11.97 -6.47 10.81
C ARG A 373 13.46 -6.54 10.40
N LYS A 374 13.81 -6.03 9.24
CA LYS A 374 15.18 -6.07 8.74
C LYS A 374 15.71 -4.65 8.71
N LEU A 375 16.51 -4.26 9.62
CA LEU A 375 17.56 -3.28 9.43
C LEU A 375 18.12 -2.80 10.77
N VAL A 376 19.08 -3.56 11.28
CA VAL A 376 20.26 -2.93 11.89
C VAL A 376 21.45 -3.78 11.50
N ARG A 377 22.28 -3.26 10.65
CA ARG A 377 23.69 -3.56 10.56
C ARG A 377 24.45 -2.27 10.65
#